data_f21413c7ff95703ba09597997755cdc9
#
_entry.id   f21413c7ff95703ba09597997755cdc9
#
_cell.length_a   1.000
_cell.length_b   1.000
_cell.length_c   1.000
_cell.angle_alpha   90.00
_cell.angle_beta   90.00
_cell.angle_gamma   90.00
#
_symmetry.space_group_name_H-M   'P 1'
#
loop_
_entity.id
_entity.type
_entity.pdbx_description
1 polymer ?
#
loop_
_entity_poly.entity_id
_entity_poly.type
_entity_poly.pdbx_seq_one_letter_code
_entity_poly.pdbx_strand_id
1 'polypeptide(L)'
;MKKIDDVIRTLDAQVDRHGAPVKIFLKKYFTMFSSTMLLALAVIFIFRLANNKPYFLASVMSEDLQKMAKILKKIDKHCNILNISCQHCQIDFLTVEKFTGSEIGCLNLAYPDKWKGPYFSTNPRIQQKHYELVNIDEGLFIVPGNGVQLPNGYVMGKDVVISRTTPIKKLIAQDGLLNYKGQALAYHLVFKIGDWDSSRTTPEELDRVNSLFKEFNEAMSFTMSEYHDNLTEPFCV
;
A
#
# COMPACT_ATOMS: atom_id res chain seq x y z
N MET A 1 -14.60 -53.50 49.13
CA MET A 1 -13.52 -52.48 49.16
C MET A 1 -12.13 -53.08 49.28
N LYS A 2 -11.85 -54.04 50.19
CA LYS A 2 -10.49 -54.63 50.34
C LYS A 2 -9.86 -55.22 49.06
N LYS A 3 -10.68 -55.84 48.14
CA LYS A 3 -10.18 -56.42 46.89
C LYS A 3 -9.65 -55.41 45.85
N ILE A 4 -10.15 -54.16 45.87
CA ILE A 4 -9.72 -53.12 44.95
C ILE A 4 -8.40 -52.50 45.40
N ASP A 5 -8.24 -52.34 46.72
CA ASP A 5 -7.00 -51.80 47.27
C ASP A 5 -5.80 -52.77 47.10
N ASP A 6 -6.06 -54.09 47.16
CA ASP A 6 -5.04 -55.09 46.86
C ASP A 6 -4.62 -55.15 45.41
N VAL A 7 -5.56 -54.90 44.47
CA VAL A 7 -5.26 -54.82 43.05
C VAL A 7 -4.46 -53.54 42.71
N ILE A 8 -4.80 -52.42 43.34
CA ILE A 8 -4.05 -51.17 43.16
C ILE A 8 -2.62 -51.31 43.72
N ARG A 9 -2.44 -51.89 44.91
CA ARG A 9 -1.14 -52.15 45.43
C ARG A 9 -0.28 -53.08 44.60
N THR A 10 -0.85 -54.13 44.03
CA THR A 10 -0.14 -55.03 43.13
C THR A 10 0.24 -54.36 41.82
N LEU A 11 -0.62 -53.52 41.26
CA LEU A 11 -0.31 -52.73 40.06
C LEU A 11 0.80 -51.72 40.34
N ASP A 12 0.75 -51.02 41.48
CA ASP A 12 1.80 -50.08 41.89
C ASP A 12 3.15 -50.76 42.10
N ALA A 13 3.15 -51.95 42.74
CA ALA A 13 4.37 -52.73 42.93
C ALA A 13 4.93 -53.30 41.63
N GLN A 14 4.06 -53.58 40.63
CA GLN A 14 4.45 -54.06 39.31
C GLN A 14 5.00 -52.91 38.45
N VAL A 15 4.40 -51.73 38.55
CA VAL A 15 4.86 -50.51 37.89
C VAL A 15 6.23 -50.05 38.47
N ASP A 16 6.44 -50.19 39.79
CA ASP A 16 7.72 -49.85 40.40
C ASP A 16 8.85 -50.85 40.03
N ARG A 17 8.57 -52.16 39.84
CA ARG A 17 9.57 -53.12 39.39
C ARG A 17 10.02 -52.94 37.93
N HIS A 18 9.11 -52.63 37.03
CA HIS A 18 9.45 -52.40 35.65
C HIS A 18 9.76 -50.93 35.34
N GLY A 19 9.32 -50.01 36.16
CA GLY A 19 9.55 -48.56 35.97
C GLY A 19 10.87 -48.07 36.54
N ALA A 20 11.50 -48.79 37.48
CA ALA A 20 12.75 -48.39 38.08
C ALA A 20 13.89 -48.11 37.06
N PRO A 21 14.16 -48.99 36.08
CA PRO A 21 15.19 -48.70 35.08
C PRO A 21 14.79 -47.53 34.15
N VAL A 22 13.49 -47.37 33.85
CA VAL A 22 12.99 -46.26 33.04
C VAL A 22 13.11 -44.93 33.80
N LYS A 23 12.79 -44.90 35.10
CA LYS A 23 12.95 -43.67 35.94
C LYS A 23 14.42 -43.26 36.04
N ILE A 24 15.33 -44.19 36.20
CA ILE A 24 16.78 -43.90 36.26
C ILE A 24 17.31 -43.44 34.91
N PHE A 25 16.88 -44.06 33.83
CA PHE A 25 17.22 -43.68 32.45
C PHE A 25 16.68 -42.29 32.11
N LEU A 26 15.40 -42.00 32.38
CA LEU A 26 14.79 -40.70 32.22
C LEU A 26 15.54 -39.62 33.05
N LYS A 27 15.84 -39.87 34.32
CA LYS A 27 16.55 -38.90 35.16
C LYS A 27 17.96 -38.58 34.64
N LYS A 28 18.69 -39.61 34.14
CA LYS A 28 20.06 -39.47 33.63
C LYS A 28 20.11 -38.76 32.27
N TYR A 29 19.16 -39.02 31.38
CA TYR A 29 19.16 -38.49 30.03
C TYR A 29 18.16 -37.37 29.80
N PHE A 30 17.34 -37.03 30.79
CA PHE A 30 16.30 -36.01 30.70
C PHE A 30 16.84 -34.66 30.26
N THR A 31 17.98 -34.24 30.82
CA THR A 31 18.61 -32.95 30.46
C THR A 31 19.09 -32.94 29.01
N MET A 32 19.69 -34.03 28.51
CA MET A 32 20.10 -34.15 27.12
C MET A 32 18.90 -34.21 26.20
N PHE A 33 17.87 -34.98 26.54
CA PHE A 33 16.63 -35.08 25.72
C PHE A 33 15.88 -33.75 25.70
N SER A 34 15.73 -33.09 26.84
CA SER A 34 15.10 -31.77 26.90
C SER A 34 15.86 -30.72 26.13
N SER A 35 17.18 -30.70 26.16
CA SER A 35 18.02 -29.80 25.40
C SER A 35 17.91 -30.01 23.88
N THR A 36 17.97 -31.27 23.45
CA THR A 36 17.82 -31.60 22.00
C THR A 36 16.42 -31.30 21.49
N MET A 37 15.39 -31.53 22.31
CA MET A 37 14.02 -31.18 21.96
C MET A 37 13.82 -29.67 21.84
N LEU A 38 14.37 -28.87 22.78
CA LEU A 38 14.34 -27.43 22.73
C LEU A 38 15.06 -26.88 21.49
N LEU A 39 16.22 -27.44 21.16
CA LEU A 39 16.97 -27.08 19.97
C LEU A 39 16.16 -27.39 18.68
N ALA A 40 15.54 -28.56 18.61
CA ALA A 40 14.70 -28.93 17.47
C ALA A 40 13.50 -27.99 17.32
N LEU A 41 12.83 -27.62 18.42
CA LEU A 41 11.74 -26.65 18.42
C LEU A 41 12.20 -25.27 17.97
N ALA A 42 13.39 -24.81 18.44
CA ALA A 42 13.96 -23.54 18.01
C ALA A 42 14.26 -23.52 16.50
N VAL A 43 14.82 -24.60 15.96
CA VAL A 43 15.08 -24.71 14.52
C VAL A 43 13.76 -24.68 13.71
N ILE A 44 12.76 -25.45 14.14
CA ILE A 44 11.43 -25.43 13.50
C ILE A 44 10.82 -24.02 13.56
N PHE A 45 10.93 -23.34 14.68
CA PHE A 45 10.40 -21.99 14.84
C PHE A 45 11.11 -20.99 13.92
N ILE A 46 12.44 -21.01 13.85
CA ILE A 46 13.24 -20.17 12.93
C ILE A 46 12.84 -20.45 11.48
N PHE A 47 12.70 -21.71 11.10
CA PHE A 47 12.28 -22.11 9.76
C PHE A 47 10.87 -21.61 9.41
N ARG A 48 9.93 -21.69 10.36
CA ARG A 48 8.58 -21.13 10.21
C ARG A 48 8.59 -19.62 10.05
N LEU A 49 9.39 -18.91 10.88
CA LEU A 49 9.54 -17.44 10.75
C LEU A 49 10.12 -17.05 9.40
N ALA A 50 11.17 -17.74 8.94
CA ALA A 50 11.79 -17.45 7.66
C ALA A 50 10.81 -17.63 6.48
N ASN A 51 10.04 -18.70 6.49
CA ASN A 51 9.07 -18.99 5.43
C ASN A 51 7.84 -18.08 5.44
N ASN A 52 7.52 -17.47 6.58
CA ASN A 52 6.35 -16.57 6.68
C ASN A 52 6.68 -15.10 6.39
N LYS A 53 7.96 -14.72 6.33
CA LYS A 53 8.37 -13.32 6.03
C LYS A 53 7.70 -12.74 4.78
N PRO A 54 7.70 -13.41 3.61
CA PRO A 54 7.09 -12.84 2.41
C PRO A 54 5.57 -12.70 2.53
N TYR A 55 4.91 -13.61 3.24
CA TYR A 55 3.46 -13.49 3.49
C TYR A 55 3.14 -12.29 4.39
N PHE A 56 3.91 -12.11 5.46
CA PHE A 56 3.77 -10.96 6.36
C PHE A 56 4.01 -9.64 5.61
N LEU A 57 5.06 -9.59 4.77
CA LEU A 57 5.35 -8.43 3.94
C LEU A 57 4.18 -8.11 3.00
N ALA A 58 3.62 -9.11 2.33
CA ALA A 58 2.44 -8.93 1.45
C ALA A 58 1.23 -8.40 2.21
N SER A 59 0.99 -8.91 3.43
CA SER A 59 -0.12 -8.46 4.28
C SER A 59 0.03 -6.98 4.67
N VAL A 60 1.22 -6.58 5.11
CA VAL A 60 1.52 -5.18 5.44
C VAL A 60 1.34 -4.28 4.23
N MET A 61 1.89 -4.67 3.08
CA MET A 61 1.75 -3.89 1.83
C MET A 61 0.28 -3.72 1.44
N SER A 62 -0.49 -4.80 1.45
CA SER A 62 -1.92 -4.76 1.10
C SER A 62 -2.73 -3.89 2.07
N GLU A 63 -2.43 -3.95 3.36
CA GLU A 63 -3.07 -3.11 4.38
C GLU A 63 -2.74 -1.62 4.20
N ASP A 64 -1.47 -1.29 3.96
CA ASP A 64 -1.04 0.09 3.71
C ASP A 64 -1.70 0.66 2.44
N LEU A 65 -1.74 -0.11 1.35
CA LEU A 65 -2.41 0.27 0.12
C LEU A 65 -3.89 0.58 0.34
N GLN A 66 -4.59 -0.26 1.11
CA GLN A 66 -6.00 -0.04 1.44
C GLN A 66 -6.21 1.20 2.32
N LYS A 67 -5.34 1.44 3.31
CA LYS A 67 -5.40 2.63 4.17
C LYS A 67 -5.19 3.90 3.33
N MET A 68 -4.16 3.93 2.49
CA MET A 68 -3.90 5.06 1.60
C MET A 68 -5.05 5.30 0.62
N ALA A 69 -5.59 4.24 0.03
CA ALA A 69 -6.74 4.35 -0.87
C ALA A 69 -7.98 4.94 -0.20
N LYS A 70 -8.26 4.53 1.06
CA LYS A 70 -9.37 5.11 1.84
C LYS A 70 -9.16 6.60 2.10
N ILE A 71 -7.92 7.01 2.41
CA ILE A 71 -7.59 8.40 2.67
C ILE A 71 -7.66 9.23 1.40
N LEU A 72 -7.09 8.77 0.29
CA LEU A 72 -7.14 9.48 -0.99
C LEU A 72 -8.59 9.64 -1.47
N LYS A 73 -9.45 8.62 -1.32
CA LYS A 73 -10.89 8.74 -1.58
C LYS A 73 -11.58 9.75 -0.64
N LYS A 74 -11.12 9.86 0.61
CA LYS A 74 -11.64 10.87 1.55
C LYS A 74 -11.20 12.27 1.13
N ILE A 75 -9.96 12.45 0.66
CA ILE A 75 -9.45 13.70 0.12
C ILE A 75 -10.27 14.09 -1.12
N ASP A 76 -10.44 13.16 -2.07
CA ASP A 76 -11.27 13.39 -3.26
C ASP A 76 -12.68 13.86 -2.90
N LYS A 77 -13.33 13.15 -1.96
CA LYS A 77 -14.67 13.52 -1.49
C LYS A 77 -14.77 14.94 -0.90
N HIS A 78 -13.72 15.43 -0.21
CA HIS A 78 -13.76 16.74 0.46
C HIS A 78 -13.18 17.85 -0.41
N CYS A 79 -12.05 17.58 -1.04
CA CYS A 79 -11.28 18.58 -1.76
C CYS A 79 -11.49 18.54 -3.27
N ASN A 80 -12.15 17.50 -3.80
CA ASN A 80 -12.38 17.24 -5.21
C ASN A 80 -11.06 17.29 -6.03
N ILE A 81 -10.51 16.14 -6.37
CA ILE A 81 -9.27 16.04 -7.14
C ILE A 81 -9.60 16.29 -8.61
N LEU A 82 -9.11 17.41 -9.15
CA LEU A 82 -9.33 17.82 -10.54
C LEU A 82 -8.49 17.01 -11.51
N ASN A 83 -7.20 16.88 -11.19
CA ASN A 83 -6.26 16.11 -12.00
C ASN A 83 -5.07 15.64 -11.16
N ILE A 84 -4.24 14.81 -11.78
CA ILE A 84 -2.96 14.33 -11.26
C ILE A 84 -1.89 14.75 -12.26
N SER A 85 -0.97 15.60 -11.82
CA SER A 85 -0.03 16.33 -12.69
C SER A 85 1.07 15.46 -13.28
N CYS A 86 1.29 14.25 -12.76
CA CYS A 86 2.40 13.40 -13.20
C CYS A 86 1.98 11.94 -13.39
N GLN A 87 2.77 11.22 -14.20
CA GLN A 87 2.58 9.79 -14.45
C GLN A 87 2.98 8.96 -13.24
N HIS A 88 4.09 9.31 -12.57
CA HIS A 88 4.61 8.69 -11.36
C HIS A 88 4.78 9.75 -10.29
N CYS A 89 4.19 9.56 -9.13
CA CYS A 89 4.22 10.49 -8.03
C CYS A 89 4.39 9.78 -6.70
N GLN A 90 5.39 10.19 -5.93
CA GLN A 90 5.57 9.66 -4.58
C GLN A 90 4.47 10.17 -3.65
N ILE A 91 3.98 9.28 -2.79
CA ILE A 91 2.98 9.63 -1.77
C ILE A 91 3.73 10.06 -0.50
N ASP A 92 4.14 11.32 -0.46
CA ASP A 92 4.87 11.92 0.67
C ASP A 92 4.14 13.11 1.31
N PHE A 93 2.99 13.49 0.76
CA PHE A 93 2.22 14.68 1.15
C PHE A 93 1.13 14.41 2.20
N LEU A 94 0.91 13.17 2.61
CA LEU A 94 -0.19 12.83 3.52
C LEU A 94 0.05 13.27 4.99
N THR A 95 1.27 13.71 5.31
CA THR A 95 1.64 14.29 6.62
C THR A 95 1.52 15.81 6.66
N VAL A 96 1.20 16.45 5.54
CA VAL A 96 1.08 17.92 5.45
C VAL A 96 -0.18 18.36 6.18
N GLU A 97 -0.03 19.28 7.13
CA GLU A 97 -1.13 19.84 7.90
C GLU A 97 -1.87 20.93 7.10
N LYS A 98 -1.12 21.86 6.54
CA LYS A 98 -1.63 23.00 5.74
C LYS A 98 -0.69 23.28 4.58
N PHE A 99 -1.24 23.77 3.49
CA PHE A 99 -0.47 24.23 2.34
C PHE A 99 -1.18 25.44 1.70
N THR A 100 -0.50 26.12 0.79
CA THR A 100 -1.02 27.27 0.02
C THR A 100 -1.12 26.89 -1.46
N GLY A 101 -2.16 27.39 -2.12
CA GLY A 101 -2.44 27.07 -3.52
C GLY A 101 -3.36 25.89 -3.67
N SER A 102 -3.52 25.39 -4.91
CA SER A 102 -4.41 24.29 -5.26
C SER A 102 -3.69 22.94 -5.36
N GLU A 103 -2.36 22.93 -5.32
CA GLU A 103 -1.57 21.73 -5.56
C GLU A 103 -0.90 21.23 -4.29
N ILE A 104 -0.96 19.92 -4.08
CA ILE A 104 -0.24 19.23 -3.01
C ILE A 104 0.29 17.89 -3.54
N GLY A 105 1.61 17.74 -3.55
CA GLY A 105 2.26 16.62 -4.24
C GLY A 105 1.91 16.65 -5.72
N CYS A 106 1.29 15.59 -6.22
CA CYS A 106 0.80 15.53 -7.60
C CYS A 106 -0.71 15.79 -7.74
N LEU A 107 -1.40 16.06 -6.64
CA LEU A 107 -2.83 16.30 -6.65
C LEU A 107 -3.13 17.78 -6.87
N ASN A 108 -3.99 18.08 -7.83
CA ASN A 108 -4.58 19.41 -8.00
C ASN A 108 -6.02 19.35 -7.47
N LEU A 109 -6.33 20.21 -6.52
CA LEU A 109 -7.56 20.20 -5.73
C LEU A 109 -8.44 21.40 -6.10
N ALA A 110 -9.74 21.15 -6.32
CA ALA A 110 -10.73 22.21 -6.52
C ALA A 110 -10.97 23.03 -5.25
N TYR A 111 -10.93 22.35 -4.08
CA TYR A 111 -11.22 22.98 -2.79
C TYR A 111 -10.08 22.74 -1.79
N PRO A 112 -8.92 23.40 -1.96
CA PRO A 112 -7.76 23.21 -1.06
C PRO A 112 -8.08 23.64 0.38
N ASP A 113 -8.98 24.59 0.60
CA ASP A 113 -9.41 25.05 1.92
C ASP A 113 -10.14 23.96 2.72
N LYS A 114 -10.68 22.94 2.05
CA LYS A 114 -11.32 21.79 2.69
C LYS A 114 -10.33 20.69 3.08
N TRP A 115 -9.03 20.91 2.88
CA TRP A 115 -7.98 20.02 3.33
C TRP A 115 -7.99 19.85 4.85
N LYS A 116 -7.93 18.62 5.33
CA LYS A 116 -8.01 18.26 6.76
C LYS A 116 -6.83 17.41 7.20
N GLY A 117 -5.65 17.68 6.62
CA GLY A 117 -4.43 17.00 7.07
C GLY A 117 -4.00 17.41 8.49
N PRO A 118 -3.01 16.73 9.06
CA PRO A 118 -2.33 15.57 8.51
C PRO A 118 -3.21 14.31 8.55
N TYR A 119 -3.14 13.49 7.51
CA TYR A 119 -3.89 12.23 7.45
C TYR A 119 -3.11 11.05 8.04
N PHE A 120 -1.81 11.17 8.09
CA PHE A 120 -0.89 10.26 8.76
C PHE A 120 0.08 11.03 9.65
N SER A 121 0.55 10.43 10.73
CA SER A 121 1.64 10.98 11.55
C SER A 121 2.99 10.88 10.83
N THR A 122 3.16 9.83 10.03
CA THR A 122 4.32 9.58 9.16
C THR A 122 3.83 9.00 7.85
N ASN A 123 4.39 9.46 6.72
CA ASN A 123 4.02 8.91 5.42
C ASN A 123 4.31 7.40 5.37
N PRO A 124 3.36 6.58 4.89
CA PRO A 124 3.55 5.15 4.76
C PRO A 124 4.76 4.84 3.87
N ARG A 125 5.62 3.95 4.37
CA ARG A 125 6.82 3.51 3.66
C ARG A 125 6.97 2.00 3.79
N ILE A 126 7.45 1.38 2.74
CA ILE A 126 7.85 -0.01 2.73
C ILE A 126 9.34 -0.11 2.36
N GLN A 127 10.14 -0.80 3.17
CA GLN A 127 11.60 -0.89 2.97
C GLN A 127 12.26 0.49 2.77
N GLN A 128 11.81 1.50 3.55
CA GLN A 128 12.24 2.91 3.50
C GLN A 128 11.91 3.65 2.18
N LYS A 129 11.13 3.06 1.28
CA LYS A 129 10.65 3.68 0.04
C LYS A 129 9.19 4.11 0.20
N HIS A 130 8.85 5.25 -0.40
CA HIS A 130 7.47 5.70 -0.49
C HIS A 130 6.67 4.82 -1.45
N TYR A 131 5.37 4.74 -1.22
CA TYR A 131 4.45 4.29 -2.25
C TYR A 131 4.30 5.35 -3.32
N GLU A 132 3.90 4.94 -4.51
CA GLU A 132 3.72 5.83 -5.66
C GLU A 132 2.29 5.77 -6.17
N LEU A 133 1.77 6.94 -6.57
CA LEU A 133 0.61 7.06 -7.43
C LEU A 133 1.07 6.95 -8.87
N VAL A 134 0.46 6.06 -9.64
CA VAL A 134 0.79 5.87 -11.05
C VAL A 134 -0.46 6.05 -11.88
N ASN A 135 -0.40 7.04 -12.81
CA ASN A 135 -1.46 7.34 -13.77
C ASN A 135 -1.10 6.74 -15.13
N ILE A 136 -1.87 5.74 -15.55
CA ILE A 136 -1.66 4.96 -16.78
C ILE A 136 -2.96 4.86 -17.59
N ASP A 137 -2.89 4.29 -18.79
CA ASP A 137 -4.05 4.14 -19.67
C ASP A 137 -5.18 3.30 -19.05
N GLU A 138 -4.87 2.37 -18.12
CA GLU A 138 -5.87 1.57 -17.40
C GLU A 138 -6.49 2.29 -16.18
N GLY A 139 -6.01 3.48 -15.83
CA GLY A 139 -6.45 4.29 -14.71
C GLY A 139 -5.36 4.60 -13.70
N LEU A 140 -5.78 4.98 -12.51
CA LEU A 140 -4.91 5.39 -11.43
C LEU A 140 -4.68 4.25 -10.44
N PHE A 141 -3.43 4.04 -10.06
CA PHE A 141 -3.05 2.98 -9.12
C PHE A 141 -2.12 3.49 -8.04
N ILE A 142 -2.22 2.88 -6.84
CA ILE A 142 -1.19 2.97 -5.82
C ILE A 142 -0.34 1.73 -5.95
N VAL A 143 0.98 1.92 -6.03
CA VAL A 143 1.96 0.84 -6.15
C VAL A 143 3.11 1.03 -5.16
N PRO A 144 3.86 -0.02 -4.80
CA PRO A 144 5.12 0.14 -4.09
C PRO A 144 6.11 0.94 -4.94
N GLY A 145 6.88 1.83 -4.31
CA GLY A 145 7.84 2.66 -5.02
C GLY A 145 9.03 1.90 -5.60
N ASN A 146 9.75 2.56 -6.47
CA ASN A 146 10.93 1.99 -7.12
C ASN A 146 11.99 1.52 -6.13
N GLY A 147 12.56 0.33 -6.37
CA GLY A 147 13.54 -0.33 -5.52
C GLY A 147 12.95 -1.16 -4.38
N VAL A 148 11.63 -1.25 -4.24
CA VAL A 148 10.98 -2.14 -3.27
C VAL A 148 11.07 -3.58 -3.75
N GLN A 149 11.55 -4.48 -2.90
CA GLN A 149 11.52 -5.92 -3.15
C GLN A 149 10.13 -6.47 -2.78
N LEU A 150 9.45 -7.05 -3.75
CA LEU A 150 8.16 -7.68 -3.58
C LEU A 150 8.28 -9.04 -2.85
N PRO A 151 7.19 -9.52 -2.22
CA PRO A 151 7.19 -10.82 -1.53
C PRO A 151 7.53 -12.03 -2.41
N ASN A 152 7.33 -11.93 -3.72
CA ASN A 152 7.70 -12.93 -4.73
C ASN A 152 9.15 -12.84 -5.20
N GLY A 153 9.96 -11.91 -4.64
CA GLY A 153 11.37 -11.71 -4.93
C GLY A 153 11.70 -10.72 -6.02
N TYR A 154 10.72 -10.26 -6.82
CA TYR A 154 10.91 -9.24 -7.84
C TYR A 154 11.13 -7.85 -7.22
N VAL A 155 11.79 -6.95 -7.96
CA VAL A 155 12.08 -5.59 -7.52
C VAL A 155 11.34 -4.59 -8.40
N MET A 156 10.60 -3.68 -7.77
CA MET A 156 9.93 -2.58 -8.46
C MET A 156 10.93 -1.65 -9.14
N GLY A 157 10.63 -1.23 -10.37
CA GLY A 157 11.51 -0.39 -11.18
C GLY A 157 12.66 -1.12 -11.87
N LYS A 158 12.94 -2.39 -11.50
CA LYS A 158 13.94 -3.24 -12.16
C LYS A 158 13.28 -4.40 -12.89
N ASP A 159 12.59 -5.25 -12.16
CA ASP A 159 11.94 -6.46 -12.68
C ASP A 159 10.47 -6.18 -13.05
N VAL A 160 9.83 -5.27 -12.33
CA VAL A 160 8.47 -4.79 -12.58
C VAL A 160 8.54 -3.30 -12.89
N VAL A 161 8.63 -2.97 -14.18
CA VAL A 161 8.64 -1.59 -14.68
C VAL A 161 7.23 -1.21 -15.12
N ILE A 162 6.71 -0.12 -14.55
CA ILE A 162 5.40 0.39 -14.90
C ILE A 162 5.57 1.55 -15.89
N SER A 163 5.08 1.35 -17.10
CA SER A 163 4.96 2.35 -18.15
C SER A 163 3.50 2.76 -18.33
N ARG A 164 3.24 3.76 -19.16
CA ARG A 164 1.87 4.24 -19.44
C ARG A 164 0.93 3.15 -19.96
N THR A 165 1.46 2.21 -20.75
CA THR A 165 0.72 1.11 -21.35
C THR A 165 0.76 -0.20 -20.60
N THR A 166 1.38 -0.21 -19.39
CA THR A 166 1.50 -1.44 -18.59
C THR A 166 0.15 -1.93 -18.10
N PRO A 167 -0.23 -3.19 -18.37
CA PRO A 167 -1.53 -3.73 -17.96
C PRO A 167 -1.51 -4.12 -16.48
N ILE A 168 -1.57 -3.13 -15.56
CA ILE A 168 -1.47 -3.37 -14.10
C ILE A 168 -2.58 -4.30 -13.62
N LYS A 169 -3.77 -4.24 -14.19
CA LYS A 169 -4.87 -5.15 -13.81
C LYS A 169 -4.50 -6.63 -14.01
N LYS A 170 -3.73 -6.95 -15.05
CA LYS A 170 -3.21 -8.31 -15.26
C LYS A 170 -2.12 -8.65 -14.25
N LEU A 171 -1.29 -7.67 -13.87
CA LEU A 171 -0.24 -7.88 -12.86
C LEU A 171 -0.80 -8.10 -11.44
N ILE A 172 -1.98 -7.55 -11.14
CA ILE A 172 -2.69 -7.76 -9.86
C ILE A 172 -3.48 -9.08 -9.85
N ALA A 173 -3.79 -9.66 -11.02
CA ALA A 173 -4.51 -10.92 -11.11
C ALA A 173 -3.79 -12.04 -10.32
N GLN A 174 -4.49 -13.15 -10.05
CA GLN A 174 -4.03 -14.20 -9.14
C GLN A 174 -2.61 -14.72 -9.42
N ASP A 175 -2.23 -14.80 -10.71
CA ASP A 175 -0.90 -15.26 -11.15
C ASP A 175 0.03 -14.10 -11.57
N GLY A 176 -0.37 -12.87 -11.29
CA GLY A 176 0.39 -11.67 -11.69
C GLY A 176 1.53 -11.33 -10.74
N LEU A 177 2.52 -10.57 -11.24
CA LEU A 177 3.71 -10.17 -10.48
C LEU A 177 3.39 -9.25 -9.29
N LEU A 178 2.28 -8.49 -9.34
CA LEU A 178 1.78 -7.64 -8.26
C LEU A 178 0.71 -8.36 -7.42
N ASN A 179 0.80 -9.68 -7.32
CA ASN A 179 -0.01 -10.52 -6.45
C ASN A 179 0.88 -11.50 -5.71
N TYR A 180 0.58 -11.73 -4.45
CA TYR A 180 1.25 -12.75 -3.67
C TYR A 180 0.23 -13.54 -2.85
N LYS A 181 -0.01 -14.78 -3.25
CA LYS A 181 -0.96 -15.71 -2.56
C LYS A 181 -2.34 -15.08 -2.33
N GLY A 182 -2.87 -14.41 -3.35
CA GLY A 182 -4.19 -13.76 -3.30
C GLY A 182 -4.20 -12.36 -2.67
N GLN A 183 -3.05 -11.84 -2.23
CA GLN A 183 -2.92 -10.48 -1.73
C GLN A 183 -2.43 -9.58 -2.87
N ALA A 184 -3.24 -8.59 -3.23
CA ALA A 184 -2.87 -7.59 -4.21
C ALA A 184 -1.81 -6.63 -3.64
N LEU A 185 -0.73 -6.42 -4.39
CA LEU A 185 0.39 -5.54 -4.05
C LEU A 185 0.30 -4.19 -4.79
N ALA A 186 -0.81 -3.92 -5.44
CA ALA A 186 -1.19 -2.62 -6.00
C ALA A 186 -2.69 -2.42 -5.81
N TYR A 187 -3.13 -1.17 -5.78
CA TYR A 187 -4.53 -0.82 -5.55
C TYR A 187 -5.05 0.11 -6.64
N HIS A 188 -6.14 -0.27 -7.29
CA HIS A 188 -6.81 0.57 -8.29
C HIS A 188 -7.63 1.65 -7.58
N LEU A 189 -7.31 2.91 -7.86
CA LEU A 189 -8.07 4.06 -7.39
C LEU A 189 -9.08 4.49 -8.45
N VAL A 190 -10.30 4.67 -8.04
CA VAL A 190 -11.35 5.26 -8.85
C VAL A 190 -11.72 6.58 -8.20
N PHE A 191 -11.34 7.67 -8.84
CA PHE A 191 -11.76 9.03 -8.52
C PHE A 191 -12.79 9.49 -9.54
N LYS A 192 -13.59 10.44 -9.15
CA LYS A 192 -14.44 11.20 -10.07
C LYS A 192 -13.64 12.36 -10.67
N ILE A 193 -12.48 12.06 -11.26
CA ILE A 193 -11.61 13.07 -11.88
C ILE A 193 -12.38 13.78 -12.98
N GLY A 194 -12.49 15.11 -12.89
CA GLY A 194 -13.14 15.93 -13.88
C GLY A 194 -14.67 15.88 -13.90
N ASP A 195 -15.28 15.09 -13.03
CA ASP A 195 -16.73 15.14 -12.82
C ASP A 195 -17.05 16.33 -11.90
N TRP A 196 -17.30 17.48 -12.55
CA TRP A 196 -17.78 18.67 -11.85
C TRP A 196 -19.19 18.38 -11.33
N ASP A 197 -19.28 18.00 -10.05
CA ASP A 197 -20.57 17.82 -9.40
C ASP A 197 -21.15 19.20 -9.06
N SER A 198 -21.90 19.78 -10.00
CA SER A 198 -22.58 21.07 -9.86
C SER A 198 -23.51 21.12 -8.63
N SER A 199 -23.91 19.96 -8.09
CA SER A 199 -24.76 19.89 -6.90
C SER A 199 -24.01 20.22 -5.61
N ARG A 200 -22.67 20.24 -5.62
CA ARG A 200 -21.81 20.55 -4.46
C ARG A 200 -21.24 21.95 -4.45
N THR A 201 -21.43 22.69 -5.53
CA THR A 201 -20.93 24.03 -5.72
C THR A 201 -21.99 25.01 -5.26
N THR A 202 -21.64 25.91 -4.36
CA THR A 202 -22.52 27.05 -4.07
C THR A 202 -22.61 27.94 -5.32
N PRO A 203 -23.74 28.64 -5.53
CA PRO A 203 -23.87 29.58 -6.67
C PRO A 203 -22.69 30.55 -6.77
N GLU A 204 -22.16 31.03 -5.64
CA GLU A 204 -21.01 31.92 -5.57
C GLU A 204 -19.69 31.25 -6.03
N GLU A 205 -19.48 29.97 -5.70
CA GLU A 205 -18.34 29.22 -6.19
C GLU A 205 -18.44 28.93 -7.70
N LEU A 206 -19.64 28.71 -8.21
CA LEU A 206 -19.89 28.51 -9.64
C LEU A 206 -19.60 29.79 -10.43
N ASP A 207 -20.03 30.94 -9.95
CA ASP A 207 -19.76 32.23 -10.57
C ASP A 207 -18.26 32.55 -10.56
N ARG A 208 -17.56 32.22 -9.51
CA ARG A 208 -16.10 32.40 -9.40
C ARG A 208 -15.35 31.52 -10.39
N VAL A 209 -15.77 30.28 -10.58
CA VAL A 209 -15.17 29.37 -11.56
C VAL A 209 -15.47 29.84 -12.98
N ASN A 210 -16.69 30.25 -13.25
CA ASN A 210 -17.07 30.78 -14.55
C ASN A 210 -16.28 32.06 -14.90
N SER A 211 -16.01 32.93 -13.91
CA SER A 211 -15.17 34.11 -14.11
C SER A 211 -13.72 33.73 -14.43
N LEU A 212 -13.14 32.74 -13.72
CA LEU A 212 -11.80 32.25 -14.00
C LEU A 212 -11.69 31.58 -15.39
N PHE A 213 -12.68 30.82 -15.79
CA PHE A 213 -12.74 30.25 -17.16
C PHE A 213 -12.83 31.34 -18.22
N LYS A 214 -13.57 32.42 -17.96
CA LYS A 214 -13.67 33.55 -18.86
C LYS A 214 -12.33 34.28 -18.99
N GLU A 215 -11.67 34.58 -17.86
CA GLU A 215 -10.33 35.19 -17.85
C GLU A 215 -9.27 34.34 -18.56
N PHE A 216 -9.32 33.00 -18.34
CA PHE A 216 -8.43 32.07 -19.04
C PHE A 216 -8.65 32.06 -20.55
N ASN A 217 -9.90 32.04 -20.98
CA ASN A 217 -10.22 32.07 -22.42
C ASN A 217 -9.85 33.40 -23.06
N GLU A 218 -10.03 34.53 -22.36
CA GLU A 218 -9.61 35.84 -22.82
C GLU A 218 -8.08 35.94 -22.95
N ALA A 219 -7.33 35.41 -21.95
CA ALA A 219 -5.87 35.34 -21.98
C ALA A 219 -5.36 34.44 -23.12
N MET A 220 -6.00 33.29 -23.33
CA MET A 220 -5.66 32.39 -24.45
C MET A 220 -5.96 33.01 -25.83
N SER A 221 -7.06 33.75 -25.96
CA SER A 221 -7.41 34.41 -27.22
C SER A 221 -6.42 35.57 -27.53
N PHE A 222 -5.95 36.27 -26.50
CA PHE A 222 -4.94 37.30 -26.66
C PHE A 222 -3.60 36.74 -27.12
N THR A 223 -3.11 35.66 -26.50
CA THR A 223 -1.88 35.00 -26.92
C THR A 223 -1.92 34.42 -28.32
N MET A 224 -3.07 33.90 -28.74
CA MET A 224 -3.26 33.38 -30.11
C MET A 224 -3.30 34.50 -31.16
N SER A 225 -3.88 35.67 -30.82
CA SER A 225 -3.89 36.86 -31.71
C SER A 225 -2.47 37.40 -31.88
N GLU A 226 -1.70 37.54 -30.82
CA GLU A 226 -0.32 38.05 -30.85
C GLU A 226 0.62 37.09 -31.61
N TYR A 227 0.35 35.77 -31.55
CA TYR A 227 1.09 34.78 -32.35
C TYR A 227 0.75 34.88 -33.84
N HIS A 228 -0.47 35.21 -34.20
CA HIS A 228 -0.89 35.36 -35.60
C HIS A 228 -0.34 36.63 -36.22
N ASP A 229 -0.28 37.72 -35.49
CA ASP A 229 0.27 38.99 -35.98
C ASP A 229 1.78 38.94 -36.25
N ASN A 230 2.51 38.13 -35.44
CA ASN A 230 3.95 37.89 -35.65
C ASN A 230 4.31 36.99 -36.82
N LEU A 231 3.33 36.26 -37.40
CA LEU A 231 3.54 35.41 -38.56
C LEU A 231 3.25 36.12 -39.92
N THR A 232 2.75 37.36 -39.87
CA THR A 232 2.39 38.12 -41.07
C THR A 232 3.40 39.18 -41.47
N GLU A 233 4.55 39.33 -40.82
CA GLU A 233 5.63 40.15 -41.32
C GLU A 233 6.28 39.49 -42.55
N PRO A 234 6.22 40.14 -43.74
CA PRO A 234 6.87 39.60 -44.92
C PRO A 234 8.39 39.74 -44.74
N PHE A 235 9.11 38.63 -44.81
CA PHE A 235 10.56 38.69 -45.06
C PHE A 235 10.84 39.45 -46.36
N CYS A 236 11.19 40.71 -46.25
CA CYS A 236 11.82 41.44 -47.34
C CYS A 236 13.25 40.96 -47.50
N VAL A 237 13.52 40.33 -48.63
CA VAL A 237 14.86 39.99 -49.16
C VAL A 237 15.53 41.26 -49.67
#